data_78778b4d2ae5dcc4ea5d959d80ec0de9
#
_entry.id   78778b4d2ae5dcc4ea5d959d80ec0de9
#
_cell.length_a   1.000
_cell.length_b   1.000
_cell.length_c   1.000
_cell.angle_alpha   90.00
_cell.angle_beta   90.00
_cell.angle_gamma   90.00
#
_symmetry.space_group_name_H-M   'P 1'
#
loop_
_entity.id
_entity.type
_entity.pdbx_description
1 polymer ?
#
loop_
_entity_poly.entity_id
_entity_poly.type
_entity_poly.pdbx_seq_one_letter_code
_entity_poly.pdbx_strand_id
1 'polypeptide(L)'
;YRHNEQNGEENRDGTDNNLSYNNGFEGPTLNPKIEKNRIRQIKNFFVALFLSQGTPMFVCGDEVQRSQDGNNNPYCQDNEISWFDWNDIKKHGDLLNFVKKLIALRRNHRVFMRDDFFKGQKTATQTSPADINWFNIEGFTPDWAKLDRFLAFRLGGGITEQNSKPDNDFYVAFNTDIHDGTVTVPPP
;
A
#
# COMPACT_ATOMS: atom_id res chain seq x y z
N TYR A 1 -12.28 16.21 3.49
CA TYR A 1 -13.63 16.04 2.90
C TYR A 1 -14.38 17.35 2.95
N ARG A 2 -14.69 17.89 1.81
CA ARG A 2 -15.39 19.18 1.65
C ARG A 2 -16.61 19.04 0.74
N HIS A 3 -17.42 20.08 0.74
CA HIS A 3 -18.61 20.14 -0.07
C HIS A 3 -18.33 20.26 -1.57
N ASN A 4 -19.21 19.67 -2.35
CA ASN A 4 -19.23 19.69 -3.82
C ASN A 4 -20.15 20.77 -4.40
N GLU A 5 -20.11 21.98 -3.84
CA GLU A 5 -20.98 23.08 -4.28
C GLU A 5 -20.80 23.42 -5.76
N GLN A 6 -19.59 23.23 -6.27
CA GLN A 6 -19.24 23.53 -7.67
C GLN A 6 -19.96 22.61 -8.67
N ASN A 7 -20.41 21.43 -8.27
CA ASN A 7 -21.20 20.54 -9.14
C ASN A 7 -22.67 20.97 -9.27
N GLY A 8 -23.13 21.95 -8.49
CA GLY A 8 -24.53 22.37 -8.47
C GLY A 8 -25.49 21.39 -7.79
N GLU A 9 -24.97 20.38 -7.10
CA GLU A 9 -25.74 19.30 -6.48
C GLU A 9 -25.94 19.52 -4.96
N GLU A 10 -25.60 20.68 -4.44
CA GLU A 10 -25.71 21.03 -3.01
C GLU A 10 -25.04 20.02 -2.09
N ASN A 11 -23.93 19.45 -2.51
CA ASN A 11 -23.19 18.40 -1.81
C ASN A 11 -23.99 17.08 -1.60
N ARG A 12 -24.93 16.78 -2.45
CA ARG A 12 -25.73 15.54 -2.42
C ARG A 12 -25.13 14.43 -3.27
N ASP A 13 -24.20 14.76 -4.15
CA ASP A 13 -23.43 13.82 -4.95
C ASP A 13 -22.16 13.35 -4.23
N GLY A 14 -21.58 12.26 -4.69
CA GLY A 14 -20.44 11.62 -4.03
C GLY A 14 -20.85 10.76 -2.83
N THR A 15 -19.88 10.32 -2.06
CA THR A 15 -20.13 9.45 -0.90
C THR A 15 -20.11 10.23 0.41
N ASP A 16 -21.07 9.93 1.29
CA ASP A 16 -21.08 10.42 2.68
C ASP A 16 -20.25 9.52 3.60
N ASN A 17 -19.88 8.32 3.13
CA ASN A 17 -19.06 7.37 3.90
C ASN A 17 -17.58 7.66 3.72
N ASN A 18 -17.06 8.59 4.51
CA ASN A 18 -15.65 8.96 4.50
C ASN A 18 -14.90 8.29 5.66
N LEU A 19 -14.13 7.25 5.35
CA LEU A 19 -13.29 6.51 6.29
C LEU A 19 -11.84 7.01 6.32
N SER A 20 -11.54 8.15 5.70
CA SER A 20 -10.20 8.74 5.69
C SER A 20 -9.81 9.34 7.04
N TYR A 21 -8.52 9.53 7.24
CA TYR A 21 -7.95 10.13 8.45
C TYR A 21 -6.99 11.28 8.07
N ASN A 22 -7.23 12.47 8.63
CA ASN A 22 -6.49 13.68 8.30
C ASN A 22 -5.17 13.86 9.09
N ASN A 23 -4.78 12.87 9.89
CA ASN A 23 -3.60 12.93 10.77
C ASN A 23 -3.63 14.08 11.80
N GLY A 24 -4.83 14.51 12.20
CA GLY A 24 -5.03 15.51 13.24
C GLY A 24 -5.17 16.95 12.75
N PHE A 25 -5.16 17.18 11.43
CA PHE A 25 -5.36 18.52 10.86
C PHE A 25 -6.02 18.43 9.48
N GLU A 26 -7.08 19.18 9.27
CA GLU A 26 -7.76 19.23 7.99
C GLU A 26 -7.06 20.17 7.01
N GLY A 27 -6.89 19.69 5.76
CA GLY A 27 -6.25 20.48 4.71
C GLY A 27 -4.73 20.65 4.84
N PRO A 28 -4.13 21.57 4.08
CA PRO A 28 -2.70 21.85 4.10
C PRO A 28 -2.22 22.34 5.47
N THR A 29 -1.03 21.95 5.90
CA THR A 29 -0.45 22.36 7.18
C THR A 29 1.05 22.61 7.07
N LEU A 30 1.58 23.51 7.89
CA LEU A 30 3.02 23.71 8.05
C LEU A 30 3.62 22.90 9.21
N ASN A 31 2.82 22.08 9.88
CA ASN A 31 3.31 21.25 10.97
C ASN A 31 4.11 20.05 10.42
N PRO A 32 5.44 20.01 10.62
CA PRO A 32 6.29 18.98 10.01
C PRO A 32 6.00 17.57 10.56
N LYS A 33 5.49 17.45 11.78
CA LYS A 33 5.12 16.17 12.36
C LYS A 33 3.90 15.57 11.64
N ILE A 34 2.91 16.39 11.34
CA ILE A 34 1.71 15.96 10.62
C ILE A 34 2.08 15.57 9.19
N GLU A 35 2.85 16.40 8.49
CA GLU A 35 3.30 16.12 7.12
C GLU A 35 4.15 14.84 7.06
N LYS A 36 5.07 14.63 7.98
CA LYS A 36 5.85 13.41 8.07
C LYS A 36 4.96 12.17 8.27
N ASN A 37 3.92 12.27 9.10
CA ASN A 37 2.98 11.17 9.30
C ASN A 37 2.17 10.89 8.04
N ARG A 38 1.67 11.92 7.35
CA ARG A 38 0.94 11.78 6.08
C ARG A 38 1.77 11.05 5.04
N ILE A 39 3.01 11.49 4.81
CA ILE A 39 3.93 10.85 3.87
C ILE A 39 4.22 9.41 4.26
N ARG A 40 4.41 9.11 5.54
CA ARG A 40 4.60 7.74 6.01
C ARG A 40 3.38 6.87 5.70
N GLN A 41 2.16 7.36 5.94
CA GLN A 41 0.96 6.60 5.65
C GLN A 41 0.76 6.39 4.15
N ILE A 42 0.99 7.39 3.32
CA ILE A 42 0.96 7.25 1.86
C ILE A 42 1.93 6.16 1.41
N LYS A 43 3.17 6.16 1.92
CA LYS A 43 4.15 5.12 1.61
C LYS A 43 3.70 3.73 2.08
N ASN A 44 3.09 3.62 3.25
CA ASN A 44 2.55 2.36 3.75
C ASN A 44 1.45 1.81 2.83
N PHE A 45 0.53 2.66 2.35
CA PHE A 45 -0.49 2.27 1.37
C PHE A 45 0.14 1.79 0.07
N PHE A 46 1.12 2.49 -0.46
CA PHE A 46 1.83 2.02 -1.67
C PHE A 46 2.55 0.70 -1.46
N VAL A 47 3.21 0.50 -0.30
CA VAL A 47 3.83 -0.79 0.03
C VAL A 47 2.78 -1.89 0.04
N ALA A 48 1.66 -1.71 0.75
CA ALA A 48 0.59 -2.68 0.80
C ALA A 48 0.04 -2.99 -0.61
N LEU A 49 -0.20 -1.96 -1.42
CA LEU A 49 -0.71 -2.10 -2.78
C LEU A 49 0.26 -2.89 -3.68
N PHE A 50 1.55 -2.51 -3.71
CA PHE A 50 2.52 -3.12 -4.62
C PHE A 50 3.00 -4.50 -4.19
N LEU A 51 2.90 -4.85 -2.90
CA LEU A 51 3.24 -6.19 -2.39
C LEU A 51 2.03 -7.14 -2.36
N SER A 52 0.82 -6.64 -2.59
CA SER A 52 -0.38 -7.46 -2.73
C SER A 52 -0.40 -8.19 -4.08
N GLN A 53 -1.07 -9.35 -4.11
CA GLN A 53 -1.34 -10.05 -5.37
C GLN A 53 -2.40 -9.32 -6.21
N GLY A 54 -2.45 -9.63 -7.50
CA GLY A 54 -3.34 -8.97 -8.45
C GLY A 54 -2.69 -7.75 -9.10
N THR A 55 -3.45 -7.00 -9.88
CA THR A 55 -2.96 -5.82 -10.60
C THR A 55 -3.07 -4.59 -9.71
N PRO A 56 -1.96 -3.94 -9.33
CA PRO A 56 -2.01 -2.70 -8.55
C PRO A 56 -2.64 -1.59 -9.37
N MET A 57 -3.59 -0.89 -8.80
CA MET A 57 -4.28 0.24 -9.41
C MET A 57 -4.29 1.42 -8.44
N PHE A 58 -3.92 2.58 -8.92
CA PHE A 58 -3.98 3.85 -8.18
C PHE A 58 -4.27 5.01 -9.13
N VAL A 59 -4.72 6.12 -8.58
CA VAL A 59 -5.09 7.30 -9.37
C VAL A 59 -3.83 8.07 -9.78
N CYS A 60 -3.80 8.57 -11.03
CA CYS A 60 -2.73 9.43 -11.51
C CYS A 60 -2.59 10.65 -10.59
N GLY A 61 -1.38 10.84 -10.06
CA GLY A 61 -1.07 11.89 -9.12
C GLY A 61 -0.94 11.44 -7.66
N ASP A 62 -1.42 10.25 -7.26
CA ASP A 62 -1.22 9.73 -5.91
C ASP A 62 0.29 9.64 -5.58
N GLU A 63 1.12 9.32 -6.58
CA GLU A 63 2.58 9.23 -6.47
C GLU A 63 3.29 10.57 -6.22
N VAL A 64 2.55 11.66 -6.32
CA VAL A 64 3.03 13.04 -6.04
C VAL A 64 2.11 13.81 -5.10
N GLN A 65 1.29 13.09 -4.31
CA GLN A 65 0.35 13.66 -3.33
C GLN A 65 -0.71 14.60 -3.92
N ARG A 66 -1.19 14.31 -5.14
CA ARG A 66 -2.28 15.08 -5.74
C ARG A 66 -3.44 15.22 -4.74
N SER A 67 -4.00 16.40 -4.66
CA SER A 67 -5.17 16.71 -3.83
C SER A 67 -6.33 17.21 -4.69
N GLN A 68 -7.54 16.97 -4.23
CA GLN A 68 -8.78 17.55 -4.73
C GLN A 68 -9.32 18.61 -3.77
N ASP A 69 -8.46 19.12 -2.86
CA ASP A 69 -8.81 20.11 -1.82
C ASP A 69 -10.00 19.71 -0.94
N GLY A 70 -10.17 18.39 -0.75
CA GLY A 70 -11.25 17.82 0.04
C GLY A 70 -12.56 17.62 -0.72
N ASN A 71 -12.61 17.94 -2.01
CA ASN A 71 -13.77 17.64 -2.84
C ASN A 71 -13.88 16.11 -3.03
N ASN A 72 -15.01 15.52 -2.65
CA ASN A 72 -15.22 14.08 -2.70
C ASN A 72 -15.72 13.57 -4.07
N ASN A 73 -16.10 14.47 -4.98
CA ASN A 73 -16.53 14.12 -6.33
C ASN A 73 -16.24 15.25 -7.33
N PRO A 74 -15.06 15.31 -7.95
CA PRO A 74 -14.70 16.34 -8.92
C PRO A 74 -15.32 16.10 -10.30
N TYR A 75 -16.35 15.28 -10.40
CA TYR A 75 -17.07 15.01 -11.64
C TYR A 75 -17.57 16.29 -12.29
N CYS A 76 -17.48 16.37 -13.61
CA CYS A 76 -17.85 17.55 -14.42
C CYS A 76 -17.06 18.84 -14.13
N GLN A 77 -15.98 18.78 -13.37
CA GLN A 77 -15.14 19.96 -13.07
C GLN A 77 -13.87 19.94 -13.92
N ASP A 78 -13.80 20.80 -14.92
CA ASP A 78 -12.62 21.01 -15.76
C ASP A 78 -11.84 22.22 -15.24
N ASN A 79 -11.19 22.06 -14.09
CA ASN A 79 -10.44 23.09 -13.39
C ASN A 79 -9.32 22.48 -12.53
N GLU A 80 -8.64 23.29 -11.71
CA GLU A 80 -7.48 22.90 -10.88
C GLU A 80 -7.79 21.76 -9.90
N ILE A 81 -9.05 21.55 -9.51
CA ILE A 81 -9.44 20.43 -8.63
C ILE A 81 -9.24 19.08 -9.34
N SER A 82 -9.49 19.03 -10.65
CA SER A 82 -9.35 17.81 -11.45
C SER A 82 -8.01 17.69 -12.16
N TRP A 83 -7.38 18.82 -12.48
CA TRP A 83 -6.15 18.82 -13.25
C TRP A 83 -4.97 18.28 -12.44
N PHE A 84 -3.98 17.75 -13.18
CA PHE A 84 -2.71 17.35 -12.59
C PHE A 84 -1.75 18.56 -12.55
N ASP A 85 -1.30 18.92 -11.34
CA ASP A 85 -0.26 19.95 -11.19
C ASP A 85 1.13 19.34 -11.43
N TRP A 86 1.75 19.67 -12.54
CA TRP A 86 3.08 19.21 -12.91
C TRP A 86 4.18 19.71 -11.96
N ASN A 87 3.94 20.74 -11.16
CA ASN A 87 4.89 21.22 -10.16
C ASN A 87 5.01 20.24 -8.99
N ASP A 88 3.99 19.42 -8.74
CA ASP A 88 4.02 18.40 -7.69
C ASP A 88 5.11 17.35 -7.93
N ILE A 89 5.51 17.12 -9.16
CA ILE A 89 6.65 16.24 -9.48
C ILE A 89 7.94 16.74 -8.83
N LYS A 90 8.18 18.06 -8.84
CA LYS A 90 9.36 18.65 -8.20
C LYS A 90 9.20 18.71 -6.68
N LYS A 91 8.01 19.06 -6.22
CA LYS A 91 7.68 19.20 -4.80
C LYS A 91 7.74 17.89 -4.04
N HIS A 92 7.27 16.81 -4.64
CA HIS A 92 7.13 15.48 -4.05
C HIS A 92 7.99 14.40 -4.73
N GLY A 93 9.13 14.79 -5.30
CA GLY A 93 10.04 13.91 -6.03
C GLY A 93 10.52 12.70 -5.22
N ASP A 94 10.65 12.82 -3.91
CA ASP A 94 11.04 11.71 -3.02
C ASP A 94 9.97 10.62 -2.97
N LEU A 95 8.68 11.00 -2.93
CA LEU A 95 7.58 10.04 -2.99
C LEU A 95 7.52 9.38 -4.37
N LEU A 96 7.62 10.16 -5.44
CA LEU A 96 7.67 9.62 -6.80
C LEU A 96 8.80 8.59 -6.97
N ASN A 97 10.01 8.90 -6.47
CA ASN A 97 11.13 7.97 -6.51
C ASN A 97 10.88 6.71 -5.68
N PHE A 98 10.21 6.83 -4.54
CA PHE A 98 9.81 5.69 -3.73
C PHE A 98 8.86 4.77 -4.49
N VAL A 99 7.83 5.32 -5.14
CA VAL A 99 6.86 4.55 -5.95
C VAL A 99 7.55 3.88 -7.13
N LYS A 100 8.45 4.58 -7.84
CA LYS A 100 9.26 3.98 -8.90
C LYS A 100 10.07 2.77 -8.43
N LYS A 101 10.64 2.83 -7.22
CA LYS A 101 11.38 1.70 -6.64
C LYS A 101 10.46 0.51 -6.31
N LEU A 102 9.25 0.77 -5.81
CA LEU A 102 8.26 -0.29 -5.58
C LEU A 102 7.81 -0.96 -6.89
N ILE A 103 7.59 -0.17 -7.93
CA ILE A 103 7.29 -0.71 -9.26
C ILE A 103 8.43 -1.59 -9.77
N ALA A 104 9.67 -1.12 -9.64
CA ALA A 104 10.86 -1.88 -10.05
C ALA A 104 11.00 -3.18 -9.24
N LEU A 105 10.82 -3.11 -7.91
CA LEU A 105 10.82 -4.29 -7.04
C LEU A 105 9.81 -5.32 -7.53
N ARG A 106 8.54 -4.91 -7.68
CA ARG A 106 7.49 -5.81 -8.14
C ARG A 106 7.77 -6.43 -9.50
N ARG A 107 8.25 -5.63 -10.46
CA ARG A 107 8.56 -6.11 -11.83
C ARG A 107 9.74 -7.08 -11.88
N ASN A 108 10.70 -6.92 -10.97
CA ASN A 108 11.90 -7.78 -10.91
C ASN A 108 11.64 -9.09 -10.16
N HIS A 109 10.54 -9.20 -9.41
CA HIS A 109 10.25 -10.36 -8.57
C HIS A 109 8.87 -10.93 -8.89
N ARG A 110 8.87 -12.08 -9.56
CA ARG A 110 7.63 -12.74 -10.02
C ARG A 110 6.75 -13.24 -8.88
N VAL A 111 7.30 -13.44 -7.70
CA VAL A 111 6.55 -13.85 -6.51
C VAL A 111 5.40 -12.89 -6.18
N PHE A 112 5.50 -11.61 -6.58
CA PHE A 112 4.43 -10.61 -6.43
C PHE A 112 3.42 -10.57 -7.60
N MET A 113 3.67 -11.32 -8.68
CA MET A 113 2.88 -11.28 -9.92
C MET A 113 2.42 -12.67 -10.33
N ARG A 114 1.91 -13.45 -9.38
CA ARG A 114 1.40 -14.80 -9.65
C ARG A 114 0.03 -14.73 -10.30
N ASP A 115 -0.22 -15.67 -11.20
CA ASP A 115 -1.53 -15.85 -11.84
C ASP A 115 -2.46 -16.73 -10.98
N ASP A 116 -1.89 -17.53 -10.05
CA ASP A 116 -2.63 -18.45 -9.18
C ASP A 116 -2.67 -17.95 -7.73
N PHE A 117 -3.72 -18.34 -7.01
CA PHE A 117 -3.80 -18.15 -5.57
C PHE A 117 -2.71 -18.93 -4.82
N PHE A 118 -2.26 -18.37 -3.70
CA PHE A 118 -1.41 -19.07 -2.77
C PHE A 118 -2.14 -20.26 -2.14
N LYS A 119 -1.45 -21.38 -2.01
CA LYS A 119 -1.99 -22.64 -1.46
C LYS A 119 -1.49 -22.92 -0.04
N GLY A 120 -0.48 -22.18 0.44
CA GLY A 120 0.20 -22.45 1.71
C GLY A 120 0.99 -23.76 1.68
N GLN A 121 1.36 -24.25 0.49
CA GLN A 121 2.03 -25.53 0.29
C GLN A 121 3.47 -25.31 -0.18
N LYS A 122 4.35 -26.26 0.17
CA LYS A 122 5.71 -26.26 -0.35
C LYS A 122 5.69 -26.45 -1.87
N THR A 123 6.52 -25.70 -2.56
CA THR A 123 6.77 -25.89 -3.98
C THR A 123 7.53 -27.20 -4.24
N ALA A 124 7.70 -27.59 -5.50
CA ALA A 124 8.13 -28.92 -5.95
C ALA A 124 9.44 -29.45 -5.35
N THR A 125 10.26 -28.61 -4.74
CA THR A 125 11.46 -29.04 -4.01
C THR A 125 11.18 -29.04 -2.50
N GLN A 126 11.38 -30.18 -1.84
CA GLN A 126 11.14 -30.35 -0.38
C GLN A 126 11.92 -29.36 0.51
N THR A 127 12.92 -28.67 -0.03
CA THR A 127 13.77 -27.70 0.66
C THR A 127 13.26 -26.27 0.56
N SER A 128 12.30 -26.00 -0.31
CA SER A 128 11.73 -24.65 -0.44
C SER A 128 10.66 -24.39 0.61
N PRO A 129 10.55 -23.15 1.12
CA PRO A 129 9.43 -22.76 1.97
C PRO A 129 8.10 -22.89 1.23
N ALA A 130 6.98 -22.89 1.97
CA ALA A 130 5.68 -22.80 1.34
C ALA A 130 5.56 -21.50 0.53
N ASP A 131 4.71 -21.52 -0.50
CA ASP A 131 4.48 -20.36 -1.37
C ASP A 131 4.01 -19.13 -0.59
N ILE A 132 3.29 -19.33 0.54
CA ILE A 132 3.02 -18.32 1.55
C ILE A 132 2.99 -18.96 2.95
N ASN A 133 3.55 -18.23 3.93
CA ASN A 133 3.41 -18.52 5.35
C ASN A 133 3.04 -17.23 6.08
N TRP A 134 2.15 -17.32 7.07
CA TRP A 134 1.71 -16.20 7.90
C TRP A 134 2.32 -16.28 9.29
N PHE A 135 2.64 -15.12 9.86
CA PHE A 135 3.32 -15.04 11.15
C PHE A 135 2.75 -13.92 12.02
N ASN A 136 2.69 -14.18 13.32
CA ASN A 136 2.53 -13.18 14.36
C ASN A 136 3.89 -12.54 14.70
N ILE A 137 3.92 -11.65 15.68
CA ILE A 137 5.14 -10.92 16.05
C ILE A 137 6.24 -11.83 16.62
N GLU A 138 5.87 -12.95 17.25
CA GLU A 138 6.79 -13.95 17.80
C GLU A 138 7.32 -14.92 16.74
N GLY A 139 6.82 -14.86 15.51
CA GLY A 139 7.23 -15.76 14.41
C GLY A 139 6.45 -17.07 14.33
N PHE A 140 5.31 -17.17 15.03
CA PHE A 140 4.40 -18.32 14.95
C PHE A 140 3.22 -18.05 14.03
N THR A 141 2.46 -19.09 13.70
CA THR A 141 1.21 -18.95 12.96
C THR A 141 0.23 -18.07 13.74
N PRO A 142 -0.40 -17.05 13.12
CA PRO A 142 -1.35 -16.17 13.80
C PRO A 142 -2.57 -16.93 14.31
N ASP A 143 -3.09 -16.53 15.46
CA ASP A 143 -4.42 -16.90 15.90
C ASP A 143 -5.46 -15.99 15.23
N TRP A 144 -6.06 -16.45 14.16
CA TRP A 144 -7.03 -15.68 13.37
C TRP A 144 -8.32 -15.31 14.12
N ALA A 145 -8.55 -15.90 15.27
CA ALA A 145 -9.70 -15.54 16.13
C ALA A 145 -9.41 -14.30 16.99
N LYS A 146 -8.15 -13.91 17.11
CA LYS A 146 -7.74 -12.73 17.87
C LYS A 146 -7.51 -11.53 16.97
N LEU A 147 -7.94 -10.37 17.45
CA LEU A 147 -7.58 -9.09 16.80
C LEU A 147 -6.14 -8.76 17.17
N ASP A 148 -5.24 -8.81 16.19
CA ASP A 148 -3.84 -8.41 16.33
C ASP A 148 -3.58 -7.16 15.46
N ARG A 149 -2.65 -6.32 15.92
CA ARG A 149 -2.19 -5.14 15.17
C ARG A 149 -0.91 -5.40 14.38
N PHE A 150 -0.42 -6.62 14.44
CA PHE A 150 0.74 -7.07 13.68
C PHE A 150 0.35 -8.25 12.80
N LEU A 151 0.82 -8.22 11.57
CA LEU A 151 0.72 -9.35 10.66
C LEU A 151 1.96 -9.39 9.78
N ALA A 152 2.56 -10.56 9.67
CA ALA A 152 3.64 -10.78 8.72
C ALA A 152 3.35 -11.99 7.84
N PHE A 153 3.96 -12.01 6.68
CA PHE A 153 3.97 -13.16 5.80
C PHE A 153 5.32 -13.33 5.12
N ARG A 154 5.64 -14.56 4.79
CA ARG A 154 6.76 -14.90 3.91
C ARG A 154 6.20 -15.42 2.60
N LEU A 155 6.70 -14.91 1.50
CA LEU A 155 6.47 -15.42 0.15
C LEU A 155 7.69 -16.24 -0.26
N GLY A 156 7.47 -17.50 -0.61
CA GLY A 156 8.53 -18.36 -1.12
C GLY A 156 8.77 -18.12 -2.60
N GLY A 157 10.02 -17.78 -2.96
CA GLY A 157 10.47 -17.56 -4.34
C GLY A 157 10.85 -18.85 -5.08
N GLY A 158 10.44 -20.02 -4.60
CA GLY A 158 10.79 -21.31 -5.19
C GLY A 158 10.31 -21.47 -6.64
N ILE A 159 10.85 -22.48 -7.32
CA ILE A 159 10.45 -22.85 -8.68
C ILE A 159 8.98 -23.31 -8.68
N THR A 160 8.16 -22.73 -9.54
CA THR A 160 6.77 -23.13 -9.78
C THR A 160 6.62 -23.59 -11.23
N GLU A 161 5.47 -24.16 -11.58
CA GLU A 161 5.16 -24.51 -12.99
C GLU A 161 5.24 -23.29 -13.92
N GLN A 162 4.94 -22.11 -13.39
CA GLN A 162 4.95 -20.85 -14.14
C GLN A 162 6.31 -20.15 -14.11
N ASN A 163 7.17 -20.50 -13.15
CA ASN A 163 8.48 -19.87 -12.98
C ASN A 163 9.59 -20.92 -12.90
N SER A 164 10.29 -21.11 -14.02
CA SER A 164 11.41 -22.08 -14.13
C SER A 164 12.69 -21.63 -13.42
N LYS A 165 12.75 -20.39 -12.94
CA LYS A 165 13.90 -19.84 -12.21
C LYS A 165 13.48 -19.48 -10.78
N PRO A 166 14.29 -19.81 -9.76
CA PRO A 166 14.00 -19.37 -8.40
C PRO A 166 14.07 -17.85 -8.30
N ASP A 167 13.18 -17.29 -7.49
CA ASP A 167 13.18 -15.88 -7.07
C ASP A 167 13.67 -15.82 -5.60
N ASN A 168 13.83 -14.62 -5.08
CA ASN A 168 14.09 -14.41 -3.66
C ASN A 168 12.85 -14.73 -2.82
N ASP A 169 13.09 -15.17 -1.59
CA ASP A 169 12.06 -15.20 -0.56
C ASP A 169 11.88 -13.80 0.02
N PHE A 170 10.65 -13.44 0.31
CA PHE A 170 10.32 -12.14 0.89
C PHE A 170 9.60 -12.31 2.21
N TYR A 171 10.12 -11.68 3.26
CA TYR A 171 9.42 -11.51 4.52
C TYR A 171 8.88 -10.09 4.60
N VAL A 172 7.57 -9.96 4.75
CA VAL A 172 6.86 -8.69 4.81
C VAL A 172 6.11 -8.62 6.13
N ALA A 173 6.30 -7.53 6.87
CA ALA A 173 5.66 -7.31 8.16
C ALA A 173 4.93 -5.98 8.19
N PHE A 174 3.70 -5.99 8.66
CA PHE A 174 2.87 -4.82 8.89
C PHE A 174 2.63 -4.67 10.39
N ASN A 175 3.05 -3.55 10.94
CA ASN A 175 2.72 -3.15 12.30
C ASN A 175 1.75 -1.95 12.24
N THR A 176 0.51 -2.15 12.67
CA THR A 176 -0.52 -1.12 12.76
C THR A 176 -0.66 -0.56 14.18
N ASP A 177 0.20 -0.98 15.11
CA ASP A 177 0.26 -0.42 16.45
C ASP A 177 0.93 0.97 16.44
N ILE A 178 0.67 1.74 17.49
CA ILE A 178 1.32 3.04 17.74
C ILE A 178 2.72 2.89 18.34
N HIS A 179 3.04 1.69 18.83
CA HIS A 179 4.33 1.37 19.45
C HIS A 179 5.21 0.56 18.50
N ASP A 180 6.51 0.73 18.65
CA ASP A 180 7.49 -0.10 17.98
C ASP A 180 7.47 -1.51 18.58
N GLY A 181 7.63 -2.53 17.73
CA GLY A 181 7.70 -3.94 18.13
C GLY A 181 8.98 -4.59 17.64
N THR A 182 9.50 -5.52 18.43
CA THR A 182 10.58 -6.41 18.01
C THR A 182 9.98 -7.64 17.35
N VAL A 183 10.38 -7.92 16.13
CA VAL A 183 9.86 -9.02 15.32
C VAL A 183 10.85 -10.17 15.31
N THR A 184 10.35 -11.37 15.55
CA THR A 184 11.14 -12.60 15.32
C THR A 184 10.96 -13.06 13.89
N VAL A 185 12.05 -12.93 13.09
CA VAL A 185 12.04 -13.43 11.71
C VAL A 185 12.24 -14.94 11.74
N PRO A 186 11.30 -15.73 11.18
CA PRO A 186 11.44 -17.17 11.15
C PRO A 186 12.67 -17.60 10.32
N PRO A 187 13.24 -18.77 10.62
CA PRO A 187 14.37 -19.30 9.84
C PRO A 187 13.95 -19.53 8.37
N PRO A 188 14.92 -19.51 7.45
CA PRO A 188 14.69 -19.73 6.02
C PRO A 188 14.12 -21.10 5.70
#